data_cbb20a255f20644a0aa780157c5dc0c7
#
_entry.id   cbb20a255f20644a0aa780157c5dc0c7
#
_cell.length_a   1.000
_cell.length_b   1.000
_cell.length_c   1.000
_cell.angle_alpha   90.00
_cell.angle_beta   90.00
_cell.angle_gamma   90.00
#
_symmetry.space_group_name_H-M   'P 1'
#
loop_
_entity.id
_entity.type
_entity.pdbx_description
1 polymer ?
#
loop_
_entity_poly.entity_id
_entity_poly.type
_entity_poly.pdbx_seq_one_letter_code
_entity_poly.pdbx_strand_id
1 'polypeptide(L)'
;LTWDELKRQRVAFDQVLTEWAANVDPAWLARTCAYSHSSGRNFALPYWTLVTHMLNHQTHHRGQVHALLTQMGAKPEDTDIPWMPETA
;
A
#
# COMPACT_ATOMS: atom_id res chain seq x y z
N LEU A 1 -3.86 -15.76 14.21
CA LEU A 1 -4.26 -15.41 12.84
C LEU A 1 -3.96 -16.57 11.91
N THR A 2 -4.99 -17.19 11.34
CA THR A 2 -4.82 -18.26 10.36
C THR A 2 -4.59 -17.69 8.96
N TRP A 3 -4.12 -18.54 8.03
CA TRP A 3 -3.95 -18.14 6.64
C TRP A 3 -5.28 -17.73 6.00
N ASP A 4 -6.36 -18.45 6.29
CA ASP A 4 -7.68 -18.13 5.74
C ASP A 4 -8.24 -16.81 6.29
N GLU A 5 -8.01 -16.53 7.56
CA GLU A 5 -8.36 -15.23 8.15
C GLU A 5 -7.58 -14.09 7.52
N LEU A 6 -6.29 -14.29 7.28
CA LEU A 6 -5.44 -13.28 6.64
C LEU A 6 -5.96 -12.96 5.23
N LYS A 7 -6.30 -13.98 4.45
CA LYS A 7 -6.87 -13.79 3.12
C LYS A 7 -8.19 -13.01 3.15
N ARG A 8 -9.08 -13.35 4.10
CA ARG A 8 -10.35 -12.62 4.26
C ARG A 8 -10.14 -11.18 4.66
N GLN A 9 -9.25 -10.93 5.61
CA GLN A 9 -8.91 -9.58 6.04
C GLN A 9 -8.29 -8.76 4.91
N ARG A 10 -7.47 -9.38 4.08
CA ARG A 10 -6.87 -8.70 2.93
C ARG A 10 -7.94 -8.22 1.94
N VAL A 11 -8.90 -9.09 1.61
CA VAL A 11 -10.00 -8.74 0.70
C VAL A 11 -10.84 -7.59 1.27
N ALA A 12 -11.21 -7.68 2.55
CA ALA A 12 -11.99 -6.64 3.21
C ALA A 12 -11.24 -5.32 3.27
N PHE A 13 -9.95 -5.35 3.57
CA PHE A 13 -9.13 -4.15 3.67
C PHE A 13 -8.88 -3.50 2.31
N ASP A 14 -8.71 -4.29 1.25
CA ASP A 14 -8.59 -3.78 -0.11
C ASP A 14 -9.84 -2.99 -0.53
N GLN A 15 -11.02 -3.46 -0.11
CA GLN A 15 -12.26 -2.74 -0.37
C GLN A 15 -12.29 -1.40 0.37
N VAL A 16 -11.87 -1.38 1.63
CA VAL A 16 -11.75 -0.13 2.40
C VAL A 16 -10.80 0.86 1.73
N LEU A 17 -9.64 0.39 1.28
CA LEU A 17 -8.65 1.22 0.59
C LEU A 17 -9.18 1.77 -0.74
N THR A 18 -9.90 0.95 -1.50
CA THR A 18 -10.49 1.34 -2.78
C THR A 18 -11.54 2.43 -2.58
N GLU A 19 -12.42 2.27 -1.60
CA GLU A 19 -13.44 3.26 -1.26
C GLU A 19 -12.80 4.55 -0.76
N TRP A 20 -11.79 4.45 0.09
CA TRP A 20 -11.05 5.61 0.56
C TRP A 20 -10.42 6.38 -0.60
N ALA A 21 -9.75 5.69 -1.52
CA ALA A 21 -9.10 6.32 -2.67
C ALA A 21 -10.10 7.01 -3.60
N ALA A 22 -11.30 6.42 -3.77
CA ALA A 22 -12.34 7.00 -4.60
C ALA A 22 -12.94 8.28 -4.01
N ASN A 23 -12.84 8.47 -2.69
CA ASN A 23 -13.48 9.57 -1.96
C ASN A 23 -12.48 10.52 -1.31
N VAL A 24 -11.18 10.32 -1.51
CA VAL A 24 -10.17 11.19 -0.90
C VAL A 24 -10.30 12.63 -1.42
N ASP A 25 -10.28 13.57 -0.49
CA ASP A 25 -10.37 14.99 -0.82
C ASP A 25 -8.97 15.52 -1.17
N PRO A 26 -8.77 16.08 -2.38
CA PRO A 26 -7.51 16.70 -2.74
C PRO A 26 -7.06 17.79 -1.77
N ALA A 27 -8.01 18.53 -1.20
CA ALA A 27 -7.70 19.56 -0.20
C ALA A 27 -7.08 18.96 1.06
N TRP A 28 -7.56 17.79 1.49
CA TRP A 28 -6.96 17.07 2.62
C TRP A 28 -5.53 16.62 2.30
N LEU A 29 -5.28 16.13 1.10
CA LEU A 29 -3.94 15.69 0.68
C LEU A 29 -2.91 16.82 0.75
N ALA A 30 -3.34 18.06 0.53
CA ALA A 30 -2.47 19.24 0.60
C ALA A 30 -2.22 19.74 2.03
N ARG A 31 -2.99 19.26 3.01
CA ARG A 31 -2.84 19.67 4.41
C ARG A 31 -1.64 19.03 5.05
N THR A 32 -1.07 19.73 6.04
CA THR A 32 0.09 19.25 6.78
C THR A 32 -0.32 18.31 7.90
N CYS A 33 0.34 17.17 7.96
CA CYS A 33 0.27 16.24 9.09
C CYS A 33 1.50 16.43 9.97
N ALA A 34 1.29 16.80 11.23
CA ALA A 34 2.33 16.84 12.24
C ALA A 34 2.33 15.52 13.01
N TYR A 35 3.47 14.87 13.09
CA TYR A 35 3.57 13.59 13.80
C TYR A 35 4.99 13.40 14.38
N SER A 36 5.09 12.46 15.34
CA SER A 36 6.36 12.07 15.96
C SER A 36 6.73 10.66 15.53
N HIS A 37 7.98 10.50 15.16
CA HIS A 37 8.55 9.19 14.87
C HIS A 37 8.97 8.49 16.17
N SER A 38 9.07 7.16 16.17
CA SER A 38 9.55 6.38 17.32
C SER A 38 10.97 6.74 17.76
N SER A 39 11.79 7.37 16.88
CA SER A 39 13.10 7.90 17.20
C SER A 39 13.06 9.17 18.05
N GLY A 40 11.90 9.75 18.31
CA GLY A 40 11.72 11.03 18.98
C GLY A 40 11.76 12.24 18.08
N ARG A 41 12.01 12.07 16.78
CA ARG A 41 11.99 13.17 15.82
C ARG A 41 10.57 13.57 15.47
N ASN A 42 10.35 14.88 15.35
CA ASN A 42 9.07 15.45 14.93
C ASN A 42 9.12 15.80 13.44
N PHE A 43 8.03 15.50 12.75
CA PHE A 43 7.87 15.77 11.33
C PHE A 43 6.59 16.57 11.08
N ALA A 44 6.62 17.38 10.04
CA ALA A 44 5.44 18.06 9.53
C ALA A 44 5.48 17.96 8.01
N LEU A 45 4.66 17.10 7.44
CA LEU A 45 4.65 16.79 6.01
C LEU A 45 3.23 16.86 5.47
N PRO A 46 3.05 17.24 4.19
CA PRO A 46 1.73 17.11 3.56
C PRO A 46 1.24 15.67 3.58
N TYR A 47 -0.05 15.47 3.73
CA TYR A 47 -0.62 14.11 3.72
C TYR A 47 -0.30 13.36 2.43
N TRP A 48 -0.24 14.03 1.27
CA TRP A 48 0.11 13.37 0.01
C TRP A 48 1.49 12.72 0.05
N THR A 49 2.45 13.30 0.78
CA THR A 49 3.77 12.71 0.96
C THR A 49 3.68 11.37 1.71
N LEU A 50 2.87 11.32 2.76
CA LEU A 50 2.67 10.11 3.56
C LEU A 50 1.94 9.02 2.77
N VAL A 51 0.93 9.39 1.99
CA VAL A 51 0.22 8.46 1.12
C VAL A 51 1.16 7.89 0.04
N THR A 52 1.95 8.74 -0.58
CA THR A 52 2.95 8.33 -1.56
C THR A 52 3.98 7.39 -0.94
N HIS A 53 4.46 7.71 0.26
CA HIS A 53 5.37 6.85 1.01
C HIS A 53 4.76 5.47 1.27
N MET A 54 3.52 5.40 1.73
CA MET A 54 2.83 4.14 1.99
C MET A 54 2.77 3.26 0.74
N LEU A 55 2.36 3.84 -0.39
CA LEU A 55 2.25 3.11 -1.65
C LEU A 55 3.62 2.62 -2.15
N ASN A 56 4.63 3.47 -2.06
CA ASN A 56 6.00 3.13 -2.45
C ASN A 56 6.59 2.04 -1.54
N HIS A 57 6.32 2.12 -0.26
CA HIS A 57 6.79 1.13 0.71
C HIS A 57 6.16 -0.24 0.47
N GLN A 58 4.87 -0.27 0.13
CA GLN A 58 4.20 -1.51 -0.25
C GLN A 58 4.80 -2.13 -1.52
N THR A 59 5.15 -1.31 -2.50
CA THR A 59 5.83 -1.78 -3.72
C THR A 59 7.16 -2.45 -3.38
N HIS A 60 7.93 -1.85 -2.46
CA HIS A 60 9.19 -2.40 -1.99
C HIS A 60 9.00 -3.82 -1.40
N HIS A 61 8.06 -3.98 -0.48
CA HIS A 61 7.79 -5.28 0.15
C HIS A 61 7.19 -6.30 -0.82
N ARG A 62 6.32 -5.88 -1.74
CA ARG A 62 5.81 -6.78 -2.77
C ARG A 62 6.93 -7.30 -3.66
N GLY A 63 7.90 -6.45 -4.00
CA GLY A 63 9.09 -6.88 -4.75
C GLY A 63 9.90 -7.92 -4.00
N GLN A 64 10.07 -7.78 -2.70
CA GLN A 64 10.75 -8.76 -1.85
C GLN A 64 10.02 -10.10 -1.86
N VAL A 65 8.70 -10.10 -1.67
CA VAL A 65 7.88 -11.31 -1.69
C VAL A 65 7.94 -11.97 -3.06
N HIS A 66 7.83 -11.20 -4.13
CA HIS A 66 7.92 -11.70 -5.51
C HIS A 66 9.26 -12.42 -5.74
N ALA A 67 10.36 -11.82 -5.32
CA ALA A 67 11.70 -12.40 -5.45
C ALA A 67 11.82 -13.70 -4.66
N LEU A 68 11.33 -13.75 -3.42
CA LEU A 68 11.35 -14.95 -2.60
C LEU A 68 10.53 -16.08 -3.21
N LEU A 69 9.34 -15.79 -3.72
CA LEU A 69 8.50 -16.77 -4.39
C LEU A 69 9.20 -17.34 -5.63
N THR A 70 9.85 -16.49 -6.41
CA THR A 70 10.62 -16.90 -7.59
C THR A 70 11.77 -17.83 -7.20
N GLN A 71 12.50 -17.51 -6.14
CA GLN A 71 13.60 -18.34 -5.63
C GLN A 71 13.12 -19.70 -5.13
N MET A 72 11.88 -19.77 -4.62
CA MET A 72 11.26 -21.01 -4.16
C MET A 72 10.69 -21.85 -5.31
N GLY A 73 10.81 -21.41 -6.56
CA GLY A 73 10.33 -22.11 -7.74
C GLY A 73 8.90 -21.79 -8.12
N ALA A 74 8.24 -20.87 -7.43
CA ALA A 74 6.93 -20.37 -7.85
C ALA A 74 7.07 -19.48 -9.09
N LYS A 75 5.97 -19.29 -9.79
CA LYS A 75 5.89 -18.39 -10.95
C LYS A 75 4.82 -17.34 -10.65
N PRO A 76 5.13 -16.32 -9.84
CA PRO A 76 4.17 -15.27 -9.56
C PRO A 76 3.83 -14.50 -10.83
N GLU A 77 2.61 -13.99 -10.88
CA GLU A 77 2.16 -13.18 -12.01
C GLU A 77 2.93 -11.88 -12.11
N ASP A 78 2.91 -11.31 -13.30
CA ASP A 78 3.51 -10.02 -13.57
C ASP A 78 2.80 -8.91 -12.78
N THR A 79 3.59 -8.04 -12.15
CA THR A 79 3.07 -6.93 -11.34
C THR A 79 3.26 -5.58 -12.01
N ASP A 80 3.63 -5.56 -13.28
CA ASP A 80 3.82 -4.32 -14.03
C ASP A 80 2.48 -3.60 -14.26
N ILE A 81 2.47 -2.31 -14.01
CA ILE A 81 1.26 -1.49 -14.09
C ILE A 81 0.56 -1.59 -15.46
N PRO A 82 1.29 -1.58 -16.61
CA PRO A 82 0.63 -1.68 -17.92
C PRO A 82 -0.17 -2.96 -18.12
N TRP A 83 0.12 -4.00 -17.35
CA TRP A 83 -0.53 -5.31 -17.46
C TRP A 83 -1.58 -5.53 -16.39
N MET A 84 -1.90 -4.52 -15.59
CA MET A 84 -2.97 -4.64 -14.61
C MET A 84 -4.31 -4.88 -15.30
N PRO A 85 -5.14 -5.80 -14.75
CA PRO A 85 -6.50 -5.92 -15.25
C PRO A 85 -7.22 -4.59 -15.16
N GLU A 86 -7.96 -4.24 -16.20
CA GLU A 86 -8.84 -3.08 -16.14
C GLU A 86 -9.92 -3.36 -15.10
N THR A 87 -9.91 -2.56 -14.05
CA THR A 87 -11.04 -2.52 -13.13
C THR A 87 -12.06 -1.58 -13.72
N ALA A 88 -13.09 -2.16 -14.19
CA ALA A 88 -14.21 -1.39 -14.74
C ALA A 88 -14.81 -0.45 -13.69
#